data_28636b39e3f50769d1a095fa035c280f
#
_entry.id   28636b39e3f50769d1a095fa035c280f
#
_cell.length_a   1.000
_cell.length_b   1.000
_cell.length_c   1.000
_cell.angle_alpha   90.00
_cell.angle_beta   90.00
_cell.angle_gamma   90.00
#
_symmetry.space_group_name_H-M   'P 1'
#
loop_
_entity.id
_entity.type
_entity.pdbx_description
1 polymer ?
#
loop_
_entity_poly.entity_id
_entity_poly.type
_entity_poly.pdbx_seq_one_letter_code
_entity_poly.pdbx_strand_id
1 'polypeptide(L)' 'KMAGAQTIIMSLTPVDDQTTMAMMNKFYTNLFSGQSKHDAFYNAQRYIRSIKPDPKYWMGWIMLD' A
#
# COMPACT_ATOMS: atom_id res chain seq x y z
N LYS A 1 20.75 0.97 1.95
CA LYS A 1 19.81 0.62 2.48
C LYS A 1 20.12 -0.08 3.61
N MET A 2 19.43 -0.14 4.37
CA MET A 2 19.69 -0.72 5.42
C MET A 2 19.27 -1.99 5.44
N ALA A 3 20.09 -2.74 5.58
CA ALA A 3 19.82 -4.10 5.67
C ALA A 3 18.83 -4.39 6.69
N GLY A 4 17.99 -5.30 6.42
CA GLY A 4 16.99 -5.73 7.38
C GLY A 4 15.84 -4.78 7.56
N ALA A 5 15.90 -3.64 6.90
CA ALA A 5 14.86 -2.67 7.09
C ALA A 5 13.95 -2.56 5.88
N GLN A 6 14.06 -3.48 4.95
CA GLN A 6 13.27 -3.39 3.74
C GLN A 6 11.84 -3.81 3.97
N THR A 7 10.96 -3.08 3.36
CA THR A 7 9.54 -3.43 3.34
C THR A 7 9.14 -3.59 1.88
N ILE A 8 8.52 -4.70 1.57
CA ILE A 8 8.08 -4.97 0.20
C ILE A 8 6.56 -4.97 0.18
N ILE A 9 6.00 -4.19 -0.72
CA ILE A 9 4.55 -4.15 -0.93
C ILE A 9 4.29 -4.63 -2.34
N MET A 10 3.39 -5.59 -2.48
CA MET A 10 3.07 -6.14 -3.78
C MET A 10 1.59 -6.49 -3.85
N SER A 11 1.09 -6.63 -5.06
CA SER A 11 -0.28 -7.06 -5.28
C SER A 11 -0.29 -8.46 -5.88
N LEU A 12 -1.11 -9.32 -5.32
CA LEU A 12 -1.27 -10.67 -5.85
C LEU A 12 -2.24 -10.71 -7.02
N THR A 13 -3.01 -9.63 -7.20
CA THR A 13 -3.91 -9.52 -8.34
C THR A 13 -3.40 -8.42 -9.26
N PRO A 14 -3.61 -8.55 -10.58
CA PRO A 14 -3.20 -7.48 -11.48
C PRO A 14 -3.98 -6.21 -11.21
N VAL A 15 -3.27 -5.10 -11.04
CA VAL A 15 -3.88 -3.79 -10.90
C VAL A 15 -3.18 -2.86 -11.88
N ASP A 16 -3.86 -1.78 -12.26
CA ASP A 16 -3.28 -0.85 -13.20
C ASP A 16 -2.21 0.02 -12.54
N ASP A 17 -1.44 0.72 -13.38
CA ASP A 17 -0.35 1.54 -12.86
C ASP A 17 -0.85 2.68 -12.00
N GLN A 18 -2.00 3.24 -12.34
CA GLN A 18 -2.54 4.35 -11.56
C GLN A 18 -2.90 3.91 -10.14
N THR A 19 -3.49 2.73 -10.01
CA THR A 19 -3.83 2.19 -8.70
C THR A 19 -2.56 1.91 -7.91
N THR A 20 -1.55 1.34 -8.56
CA THR A 20 -0.27 1.06 -7.91
C THR A 20 0.37 2.36 -7.41
N MET A 21 0.39 3.39 -8.24
CA MET A 21 0.96 4.68 -7.85
C MET A 21 0.19 5.30 -6.70
N ALA A 22 -1.13 5.22 -6.73
CA ALA A 22 -1.95 5.76 -5.65
C ALA A 22 -1.66 5.06 -4.33
N MET A 23 -1.52 3.73 -4.37
CA MET A 23 -1.21 2.93 -3.18
C MET A 23 0.14 3.33 -2.61
N MET A 24 1.16 3.40 -3.45
CA MET A 24 2.51 3.74 -3.01
C MET A 24 2.59 5.15 -2.47
N ASN A 25 1.98 6.10 -3.17
CA ASN A 25 2.00 7.49 -2.73
C ASN A 25 1.32 7.64 -1.38
N LYS A 26 0.18 6.99 -1.20
CA LYS A 26 -0.55 7.08 0.07
C LYS A 26 0.23 6.41 1.20
N PHE A 27 0.84 5.27 0.91
CA PHE A 27 1.65 4.56 1.89
C PHE A 27 2.80 5.46 2.39
N TYR A 28 3.54 6.05 1.45
CA TYR A 28 4.67 6.89 1.85
C TYR A 28 4.21 8.18 2.54
N THR A 29 3.11 8.76 2.09
CA THR A 29 2.55 9.93 2.77
C THR A 29 2.20 9.59 4.22
N ASN A 30 1.61 8.43 4.44
CA ASN A 30 1.26 8.01 5.80
C ASN A 30 2.52 7.78 6.65
N LEU A 31 3.56 7.20 6.06
CA LEU A 31 4.82 7.02 6.78
C LEU A 31 5.42 8.35 7.19
N PHE A 32 5.43 9.32 6.27
CA PHE A 32 5.98 10.62 6.58
C PHE A 32 5.16 11.37 7.61
N SER A 33 3.89 11.02 7.76
CA SER A 33 3.05 11.66 8.78
C SER A 33 3.24 11.06 10.16
N GLY A 34 4.07 10.02 10.27
CA GLY A 34 4.38 9.41 11.56
C GLY A 34 3.71 8.08 11.84
N GLN A 35 2.99 7.53 10.89
CA GLN A 35 2.35 6.24 11.10
C GLN A 35 3.37 5.12 11.01
N SER A 36 3.10 4.02 11.73
CA SER A 36 3.92 2.82 11.60
C SER A 36 3.73 2.21 10.22
N LYS A 37 4.63 1.30 9.83
CA LYS A 37 4.52 0.64 8.53
C LYS A 37 3.18 -0.07 8.39
N HIS A 38 2.75 -0.79 9.41
CA HIS A 38 1.49 -1.52 9.34
C HIS A 38 0.30 -0.58 9.24
N ASP A 39 0.29 0.50 10.02
CA ASP A 39 -0.78 1.46 9.96
C ASP A 39 -0.78 2.19 8.62
N ALA A 40 0.40 2.56 8.14
CA ALA A 40 0.52 3.25 6.85
C ALA A 40 -0.02 2.37 5.72
N PHE A 41 0.30 1.09 5.75
CA PHE A 41 -0.16 0.15 4.73
C PHE A 41 -1.68 -0.04 4.83
N TYR A 42 -2.19 -0.28 6.04
CA TYR A 42 -3.61 -0.50 6.23
C TYR A 42 -4.42 0.71 5.77
N ASN A 43 -3.97 1.90 6.15
CA ASN A 43 -4.68 3.11 5.78
C ASN A 43 -4.59 3.39 4.28
N ALA A 44 -3.46 3.05 3.66
CA ALA A 44 -3.33 3.17 2.21
C ALA A 44 -4.30 2.21 1.51
N GLN A 45 -4.42 1.00 2.02
CA GLN A 45 -5.34 0.03 1.46
C GLN A 45 -6.79 0.49 1.58
N ARG A 46 -7.13 1.08 2.71
CA ARG A 46 -8.47 1.66 2.89
C ARG A 46 -8.72 2.80 1.92
N TYR A 47 -7.70 3.60 1.65
CA TYR A 47 -7.82 4.68 0.68
C TYR A 47 -8.11 4.12 -0.71
N ILE A 48 -7.38 3.07 -1.12
CA ILE A 48 -7.64 2.44 -2.42
C ILE A 48 -9.05 1.89 -2.47
N ARG A 49 -9.52 1.28 -1.38
CA ARG A 49 -10.88 0.77 -1.34
C ARG A 49 -11.90 1.88 -1.55
N SER A 50 -11.61 3.08 -1.05
CA SER A 50 -12.56 4.18 -1.16
C SER A 50 -12.66 4.71 -2.59
N ILE A 51 -11.58 4.61 -3.38
CA ILE A 51 -11.60 5.11 -4.75
C ILE A 51 -11.82 3.99 -5.76
N LYS A 52 -11.52 2.76 -5.41
CA LYS A 52 -11.71 1.58 -6.25
C LYS A 52 -12.37 0.50 -5.41
N PRO A 53 -13.70 0.51 -5.28
CA PRO A 53 -14.38 -0.40 -4.36
C PRO A 53 -14.31 -1.87 -4.75
N ASP A 54 -14.02 -2.17 -6.02
CA ASP A 54 -13.93 -3.55 -6.46
C ASP A 54 -12.80 -4.23 -5.70
N PRO A 55 -13.06 -5.38 -5.04
CA PRO A 55 -12.04 -6.04 -4.22
C PRO A 55 -10.74 -6.34 -4.95
N LYS A 56 -10.75 -6.51 -6.26
CA LYS A 56 -9.52 -6.82 -6.99
C LYS A 56 -8.48 -5.71 -6.87
N TYR A 57 -8.89 -4.49 -6.56
CA TYR A 57 -7.97 -3.37 -6.47
C TYR A 57 -7.36 -3.20 -5.09
N TRP A 58 -7.96 -3.76 -4.04
CA TRP A 58 -7.47 -3.52 -2.68
C TRP A 58 -7.25 -4.77 -1.85
N MET A 59 -7.88 -5.90 -2.20
CA MET A 59 -7.74 -7.09 -1.37
C MET A 59 -6.46 -7.88 -1.63
N GLY A 60 -5.88 -7.73 -2.80
CA GLY A 60 -4.70 -8.49 -3.16
C GLY A 60 -3.37 -7.92 -2.69
N TRP A 61 -3.39 -6.76 -2.03
CA TRP A 61 -2.14 -6.14 -1.59
C TRP A 61 -1.60 -6.83 -0.34
N ILE A 62 -0.30 -7.06 -0.33
CA ILE A 62 0.37 -7.61 0.85
C ILE A 62 1.64 -6.82 1.12
N MET A 63 2.04 -6.81 2.38
CA MET A 63 3.27 -6.15 2.79
C MET A 63 4.14 -7.16 3.50
N LEU A 64 5.40 -7.27 3.04
CA LEU A 64 6.39 -8.14 3.67
C LEU A 64 7.42 -7.26 4.35
N ASP A 65 7.64 -7.51 5.62
CA ASP A 65 8.65 -6.78 6.38
C ASP A 65 9.98 -7.45 6.31
#